data_6069da66a6c4957db0840969352817f5
#
_entry.id   6069da66a6c4957db0840969352817f5
#
_cell.length_a   1.000
_cell.length_b   1.000
_cell.length_c   1.000
_cell.angle_alpha   90.00
_cell.angle_beta   90.00
_cell.angle_gamma   90.00
#
_symmetry.space_group_name_H-M   'P 1'
#
loop_
_entity.id
_entity.type
_entity.pdbx_description
1 polymer ?
#
loop_
_entity_poly.entity_id
_entity_poly.type
_entity_poly.pdbx_seq_one_letter_code
_entity_poly.pdbx_strand_id
1 'polypeptide(L)'
;MPTYMYRAVTKSGLIVRNRVESASRQNLIKALKNNNLTPISIEQLSYRSLNKQKKQKKNVTNIQEIMKNVNTTQIGAKKAKTLSTKEKVNLYFAKTEKITQRDIVVFTQNFYLLKKANFNNIHALNTIIQSTENISFRGILEDILAGLEAGENMYTTMEYYSNVFTNIYINMIKVGELSGSLTNSLEQAVKYLDDTEALNKKLRSILIPNLIQFVLLIVMLFAGTLIAIPAIQGVFDELGSNEKLPAITLWFADVVDMLIKYWYIPTLFILVIVGAVLFYINTPKGKYNFHYFKYKMPIFGELIYALDFSRLMKAMLLNLKNGMRIQEALEVSKNVIQNYVMLSIIETSINNILTGASWIEPFEKSGLGKAMTTEMLKIGMQTDLTEMMEKLLEYMEMDIDNIMTKIMKALPQIVYAIVGVVLIFFVLVVLVPCIQVYMGNFLFDAYVV
;
A
#
# COMPACT_ATOMS: atom_id res chain seq x y z
N MET A 1 21.70 -38.06 -18.72
CA MET A 1 20.40 -37.55 -18.19
C MET A 1 20.09 -36.22 -18.87
N PRO A 2 18.83 -35.86 -19.09
CA PRO A 2 18.52 -34.53 -19.63
C PRO A 2 18.95 -33.44 -18.65
N THR A 3 19.55 -32.36 -19.19
CA THR A 3 19.97 -31.20 -18.40
C THR A 3 18.88 -30.15 -18.47
N TYR A 4 18.43 -29.68 -17.31
CA TYR A 4 17.45 -28.62 -17.16
C TYR A 4 18.10 -27.35 -16.65
N MET A 5 17.71 -26.21 -17.19
CA MET A 5 17.95 -24.91 -16.60
C MET A 5 16.70 -24.52 -15.80
N TYR A 6 16.87 -24.17 -14.54
CA TYR A 6 15.75 -23.73 -13.71
C TYR A 6 16.00 -22.36 -13.10
N ARG A 7 14.89 -21.68 -12.83
CA ARG A 7 14.82 -20.48 -12.00
C ARG A 7 13.85 -20.77 -10.87
N ALA A 8 14.23 -20.46 -9.64
CA ALA A 8 13.41 -20.70 -8.47
C ALA A 8 13.57 -19.56 -7.46
N VAL A 9 12.55 -19.30 -6.68
CA VAL A 9 12.54 -18.30 -5.60
C VAL A 9 12.74 -18.99 -4.27
N THR A 10 13.60 -18.45 -3.43
CA THR A 10 13.78 -18.84 -2.03
C THR A 10 12.66 -18.25 -1.16
N LYS A 11 12.45 -18.77 0.05
CA LYS A 11 11.53 -18.16 1.04
C LYS A 11 11.85 -16.70 1.38
N SER A 12 13.07 -16.25 1.14
CA SER A 12 13.51 -14.86 1.32
C SER A 12 13.28 -13.96 0.10
N GLY A 13 12.64 -14.46 -0.98
CA GLY A 13 12.36 -13.70 -2.19
C GLY A 13 13.52 -13.60 -3.17
N LEU A 14 14.66 -14.29 -2.92
CA LEU A 14 15.81 -14.29 -3.82
C LEU A 14 15.59 -15.28 -4.96
N ILE A 15 15.86 -14.85 -6.21
CA ILE A 15 15.77 -15.69 -7.40
C ILE A 15 17.11 -16.41 -7.61
N VAL A 16 17.06 -17.74 -7.67
CA VAL A 16 18.20 -18.59 -7.95
C VAL A 16 18.04 -19.18 -9.35
N ARG A 17 19.06 -18.99 -10.20
CA ARG A 17 19.14 -19.58 -11.54
C ARG A 17 20.28 -20.56 -11.57
N ASN A 18 20.02 -21.81 -11.95
CA ASN A 18 21.07 -22.82 -12.08
C ASN A 18 20.71 -23.92 -13.07
N ARG A 19 21.72 -24.76 -13.40
CA ARG A 19 21.57 -25.94 -14.26
C ARG A 19 21.72 -27.19 -13.43
N VAL A 20 20.86 -28.19 -13.69
CA VAL A 20 20.89 -29.46 -13.00
C VAL A 20 20.53 -30.60 -13.95
N GLU A 21 21.14 -31.75 -13.75
CA GLU A 21 20.73 -32.99 -14.41
C GLU A 21 19.65 -33.67 -13.59
N SER A 22 18.55 -34.02 -14.22
CA SER A 22 17.43 -34.72 -13.57
C SER A 22 16.82 -35.75 -14.52
N ALA A 23 16.31 -36.84 -13.96
CA ALA A 23 15.69 -37.89 -14.76
C ALA A 23 14.42 -37.41 -15.44
N SER A 24 13.67 -36.46 -14.83
CA SER A 24 12.49 -35.84 -15.41
C SER A 24 12.25 -34.44 -14.84
N ARG A 25 11.45 -33.63 -15.59
CA ARG A 25 10.99 -32.30 -15.12
C ARG A 25 10.23 -32.38 -13.79
N GLN A 26 9.42 -33.44 -13.60
CA GLN A 26 8.65 -33.62 -12.38
C GLN A 26 9.53 -33.93 -11.16
N ASN A 27 10.58 -34.73 -11.35
CA ASN A 27 11.55 -35.04 -10.29
C ASN A 27 12.33 -33.79 -9.87
N LEU A 28 12.67 -32.92 -10.82
CA LEU A 28 13.29 -31.64 -10.54
C LEU A 28 12.36 -30.71 -9.74
N ILE A 29 11.08 -30.62 -10.09
CA ILE A 29 10.10 -29.82 -9.35
C ILE A 29 9.95 -30.31 -7.90
N LYS A 30 9.88 -31.64 -7.68
CA LYS A 30 9.82 -32.21 -6.34
C LYS A 30 11.10 -31.92 -5.54
N ALA A 31 12.26 -32.04 -6.15
CA ALA A 31 13.53 -31.74 -5.50
C ALA A 31 13.67 -30.25 -5.12
N LEU A 32 13.23 -29.33 -5.98
CA LEU A 32 13.24 -27.90 -5.70
C LEU A 32 12.27 -27.55 -4.56
N LYS A 33 11.05 -28.08 -4.57
CA LYS A 33 10.07 -27.88 -3.49
C LYS A 33 10.56 -28.42 -2.14
N ASN A 34 11.17 -29.59 -2.11
CA ASN A 34 11.76 -30.18 -0.91
C ASN A 34 12.90 -29.32 -0.30
N ASN A 35 13.56 -28.53 -1.13
CA ASN A 35 14.61 -27.60 -0.73
C ASN A 35 14.09 -26.16 -0.49
N ASN A 36 12.77 -25.96 -0.29
CA ASN A 36 12.14 -24.65 -0.07
C ASN A 36 12.40 -23.64 -1.21
N LEU A 37 12.57 -24.15 -2.43
CA LEU A 37 12.71 -23.36 -3.66
C LEU A 37 11.43 -23.50 -4.47
N THR A 38 10.75 -22.38 -4.73
CA THR A 38 9.57 -22.36 -5.60
C THR A 38 10.03 -22.20 -7.05
N PRO A 39 9.85 -23.19 -7.93
CA PRO A 39 10.29 -23.09 -9.32
C PRO A 39 9.46 -22.05 -10.08
N ILE A 40 10.13 -21.14 -10.78
CA ILE A 40 9.50 -20.12 -11.66
C ILE A 40 9.48 -20.66 -13.08
N SER A 41 10.62 -21.13 -13.60
CA SER A 41 10.73 -21.73 -14.93
C SER A 41 11.68 -22.91 -14.93
N ILE A 42 11.39 -23.91 -15.76
CA ILE A 42 12.23 -25.10 -15.96
C ILE A 42 12.25 -25.43 -17.44
N GLU A 43 13.41 -25.28 -18.05
CA GLU A 43 13.65 -25.57 -19.46
C GLU A 43 14.58 -26.75 -19.62
N GLN A 44 14.24 -27.66 -20.56
CA GLN A 44 15.11 -28.74 -20.98
C GLN A 44 16.05 -28.23 -22.09
N LEU A 45 17.35 -28.27 -21.84
CA LEU A 45 18.35 -27.85 -22.83
C LEU A 45 18.45 -28.88 -23.95
N SER A 46 18.20 -28.46 -25.20
CA SER A 46 18.37 -29.31 -26.37
C SER A 46 19.85 -29.52 -26.68
N TYR A 47 20.21 -30.70 -27.25
CA TYR A 47 21.58 -31.10 -27.62
C TYR A 47 22.27 -30.08 -28.57
N ARG A 48 21.49 -29.36 -29.39
CA ARG A 48 21.98 -28.30 -30.26
C ARG A 48 22.42 -27.03 -29.50
N SER A 49 21.78 -26.72 -28.40
CA SER A 49 22.15 -25.55 -27.55
C SER A 49 23.39 -25.83 -26.70
N LEU A 50 23.63 -27.09 -26.34
CA LEU A 50 24.81 -27.53 -25.60
C LEU A 50 26.12 -27.44 -26.41
N ASN A 51 26.05 -27.70 -27.71
CA ASN A 51 27.26 -27.63 -28.57
C ASN A 51 27.71 -26.22 -28.94
N LYS A 52 26.82 -25.23 -28.95
CA LYS A 52 27.18 -23.83 -29.16
C LYS A 52 27.86 -23.19 -27.92
N GLN A 53 27.70 -23.80 -26.74
CA GLN A 53 28.24 -23.33 -25.47
C GLN A 53 29.47 -24.13 -24.98
N LYS A 54 29.90 -25.23 -25.66
CA LYS A 54 31.11 -25.99 -25.30
C LYS A 54 32.43 -25.18 -25.38
N LYS A 55 32.40 -23.94 -25.90
CA LYS A 55 33.51 -23.00 -25.81
C LYS A 55 33.59 -22.20 -24.50
N GLN A 56 32.63 -22.35 -23.60
CA GLN A 56 32.70 -21.82 -22.23
C GLN A 56 32.48 -22.96 -21.23
N LYS A 57 33.58 -23.59 -20.80
CA LYS A 57 33.60 -24.54 -19.70
C LYS A 57 33.03 -23.90 -18.44
N LYS A 58 31.87 -24.39 -17.96
CA LYS A 58 31.53 -24.35 -16.55
C LYS A 58 30.69 -25.58 -16.19
N ASN A 59 31.09 -26.17 -15.11
CA ASN A 59 30.72 -27.48 -14.57
C ASN A 59 29.20 -27.60 -14.28
N VAL A 60 28.65 -28.76 -14.63
CA VAL A 60 27.34 -29.22 -14.17
C VAL A 60 27.51 -29.67 -12.72
N THR A 61 26.84 -29.03 -11.78
CA THR A 61 27.02 -29.27 -10.34
C THR A 61 25.79 -29.96 -9.76
N ASN A 62 25.97 -30.84 -8.79
CA ASN A 62 24.93 -31.58 -8.10
C ASN A 62 24.18 -30.64 -7.13
N ILE A 63 22.87 -30.86 -6.90
CA ILE A 63 22.01 -30.01 -6.04
C ILE A 63 22.59 -29.84 -4.62
N GLN A 64 23.28 -30.86 -4.09
CA GLN A 64 23.88 -30.82 -2.76
C GLN A 64 25.10 -29.86 -2.66
N GLU A 65 25.88 -29.67 -3.74
CA GLU A 65 27.00 -28.71 -3.78
C GLU A 65 26.49 -27.27 -3.92
N ILE A 66 25.32 -27.09 -4.58
CA ILE A 66 24.69 -25.77 -4.76
C ILE A 66 24.27 -25.18 -3.41
N MET A 67 23.73 -26.02 -2.50
CA MET A 67 23.30 -25.58 -1.18
C MET A 67 24.46 -25.18 -0.25
N LYS A 68 25.65 -25.72 -0.45
CA LYS A 68 26.84 -25.31 0.30
C LYS A 68 27.40 -23.98 -0.16
N ASN A 69 27.11 -23.58 -1.42
CA ASN A 69 27.67 -22.37 -2.05
C ASN A 69 26.68 -21.21 -2.18
N VAL A 70 25.42 -21.37 -1.70
CA VAL A 70 24.39 -20.30 -1.75
C VAL A 70 24.78 -19.07 -0.91
N ASN A 71 25.72 -19.24 0.03
CA ASN A 71 26.26 -18.10 0.79
C ASN A 71 27.37 -17.31 0.05
N THR A 72 27.80 -17.71 -1.15
CA THR A 72 29.01 -17.10 -1.75
C THR A 72 29.04 -17.01 -3.28
N THR A 73 27.94 -17.09 -4.04
CA THR A 73 28.14 -16.96 -5.50
C THR A 73 27.30 -15.87 -6.13
N GLN A 74 27.97 -14.79 -6.37
CA GLN A 74 27.58 -13.69 -7.26
C GLN A 74 27.45 -14.17 -8.71
N ILE A 75 26.45 -13.63 -9.36
CA ILE A 75 26.12 -13.78 -10.78
C ILE A 75 27.25 -13.26 -11.66
N GLY A 76 27.62 -14.09 -12.66
CA GLY A 76 28.27 -13.70 -13.92
C GLY A 76 29.44 -12.73 -13.87
N ALA A 77 30.66 -13.22 -13.57
CA ALA A 77 31.88 -12.42 -13.64
C ALA A 77 32.34 -12.19 -15.09
N LYS A 78 32.01 -11.05 -15.68
CA LYS A 78 33.04 -10.26 -16.36
C LYS A 78 33.98 -9.79 -15.24
N LYS A 79 35.33 -9.90 -15.45
CA LYS A 79 36.39 -9.50 -14.50
C LYS A 79 35.93 -8.26 -13.71
N ALA A 80 35.59 -8.45 -12.43
CA ALA A 80 35.18 -7.39 -11.56
C ALA A 80 36.38 -6.46 -11.30
N LYS A 81 36.33 -5.24 -11.85
CA LYS A 81 36.98 -4.12 -11.22
C LYS A 81 36.58 -4.14 -9.75
N THR A 82 37.53 -4.15 -8.83
CA THR A 82 37.27 -4.04 -7.40
C THR A 82 36.52 -2.74 -7.15
N LEU A 83 35.21 -2.87 -6.96
CA LEU A 83 34.33 -1.73 -6.67
C LEU A 83 34.80 -1.07 -5.37
N SER A 84 34.98 0.25 -5.39
CA SER A 84 35.27 1.06 -4.23
C SER A 84 34.23 0.83 -3.13
N THR A 85 34.62 1.01 -1.87
CA THR A 85 33.72 0.84 -0.72
C THR A 85 32.44 1.70 -0.86
N LYS A 86 32.56 2.90 -1.46
CA LYS A 86 31.42 3.77 -1.80
C LYS A 86 30.49 3.13 -2.84
N GLU A 87 31.03 2.49 -3.86
CA GLU A 87 30.23 1.80 -4.90
C GLU A 87 29.54 0.55 -4.33
N LYS A 88 30.17 -0.18 -3.40
CA LYS A 88 29.55 -1.32 -2.70
C LYS A 88 28.40 -0.88 -1.80
N VAL A 89 28.56 0.23 -1.10
CA VAL A 89 27.52 0.84 -0.26
C VAL A 89 26.37 1.34 -1.14
N ASN A 90 26.65 2.04 -2.23
CA ASN A 90 25.64 2.49 -3.17
C ASN A 90 24.90 1.31 -3.84
N LEU A 91 25.60 0.21 -4.17
CA LEU A 91 24.98 -1.00 -4.72
C LEU A 91 24.10 -1.71 -3.67
N TYR A 92 24.50 -1.67 -2.39
CA TYR A 92 23.69 -2.23 -1.30
C TYR A 92 22.40 -1.41 -1.10
N PHE A 93 22.50 -0.08 -1.08
CA PHE A 93 21.33 0.81 -0.99
C PHE A 93 20.46 0.72 -2.25
N ALA A 94 21.04 0.64 -3.44
CA ALA A 94 20.30 0.47 -4.69
C ALA A 94 19.56 -0.89 -4.78
N LYS A 95 20.12 -1.97 -4.20
CA LYS A 95 19.43 -3.27 -4.08
C LYS A 95 18.28 -3.27 -3.09
N THR A 96 18.21 -2.27 -2.20
CA THR A 96 17.15 -2.08 -1.20
C THR A 96 16.17 -0.97 -1.61
N GLU A 97 16.29 -0.46 -2.83
CA GLU A 97 15.45 0.61 -3.32
C GLU A 97 14.00 0.14 -3.43
N LYS A 98 13.12 0.81 -2.69
CA LYS A 98 11.70 0.47 -2.66
C LYS A 98 11.05 0.83 -3.99
N ILE A 99 10.40 -0.14 -4.62
CA ILE A 99 9.61 0.11 -5.82
C ILE A 99 8.42 0.98 -5.46
N THR A 100 8.28 2.10 -6.15
CA THR A 100 7.21 3.06 -5.93
C THR A 100 6.07 2.86 -6.92
N GLN A 101 4.88 3.35 -6.58
CA GLN A 101 3.76 3.33 -7.52
C GLN A 101 4.08 4.12 -8.80
N ARG A 102 4.90 5.18 -8.69
CA ARG A 102 5.34 5.98 -9.82
C ARG A 102 6.18 5.17 -10.83
N ASP A 103 7.01 4.23 -10.35
CA ASP A 103 7.80 3.35 -11.24
C ASP A 103 6.87 2.51 -12.13
N ILE A 104 5.75 2.02 -11.56
CA ILE A 104 4.75 1.24 -12.29
C ILE A 104 3.99 2.12 -13.28
N VAL A 105 3.61 3.34 -12.88
CA VAL A 105 2.94 4.32 -13.77
C VAL A 105 3.82 4.62 -14.98
N VAL A 106 5.07 5.01 -14.76
CA VAL A 106 6.01 5.36 -15.83
C VAL A 106 6.28 4.16 -16.73
N PHE A 107 6.46 2.98 -16.16
CA PHE A 107 6.58 1.73 -16.92
C PHE A 107 5.37 1.51 -17.83
N THR A 108 4.17 1.61 -17.28
CA THR A 108 2.93 1.33 -18.02
C THR A 108 2.69 2.34 -19.14
N GLN A 109 2.93 3.63 -18.86
CA GLN A 109 2.84 4.70 -19.88
C GLN A 109 3.83 4.47 -21.02
N ASN A 110 5.10 4.20 -20.72
CA ASN A 110 6.11 3.93 -21.74
C ASN A 110 5.78 2.66 -22.52
N PHE A 111 5.31 1.61 -21.86
CA PHE A 111 4.92 0.37 -22.51
C PHE A 111 3.72 0.57 -23.43
N TYR A 112 2.70 1.31 -22.98
CA TYR A 112 1.57 1.71 -23.81
C TYR A 112 2.00 2.48 -25.05
N LEU A 113 2.87 3.51 -24.91
CA LEU A 113 3.35 4.31 -26.03
C LEU A 113 4.11 3.46 -27.06
N LEU A 114 4.98 2.56 -26.62
CA LEU A 114 5.72 1.66 -27.51
C LEU A 114 4.77 0.65 -28.19
N LYS A 115 3.77 0.14 -27.49
CA LYS A 115 2.74 -0.74 -28.07
C LYS A 115 1.88 -0.01 -29.08
N LYS A 116 1.50 1.24 -28.82
CA LYS A 116 0.78 2.10 -29.75
C LYS A 116 1.58 2.41 -31.01
N ALA A 117 2.92 2.45 -30.89
CA ALA A 117 3.85 2.55 -32.01
C ALA A 117 4.14 1.20 -32.71
N ASN A 118 3.34 0.14 -32.42
CA ASN A 118 3.45 -1.21 -32.96
C ASN A 118 4.78 -1.95 -32.64
N PHE A 119 5.48 -1.57 -31.56
CA PHE A 119 6.61 -2.36 -31.10
C PHE A 119 6.15 -3.72 -30.56
N ASN A 120 6.92 -4.73 -30.82
CA ASN A 120 6.69 -6.05 -30.24
C ASN A 120 6.99 -6.02 -28.72
N ASN A 121 6.34 -6.86 -27.92
CA ASN A 121 6.43 -6.87 -26.44
C ASN A 121 7.88 -7.00 -25.95
N ILE A 122 8.67 -7.89 -26.56
CA ILE A 122 10.07 -8.14 -26.18
C ILE A 122 10.92 -6.87 -26.43
N HIS A 123 10.76 -6.25 -27.60
CA HIS A 123 11.54 -5.05 -27.95
C HIS A 123 11.12 -3.84 -27.09
N ALA A 124 9.83 -3.66 -26.85
CA ALA A 124 9.33 -2.62 -25.97
C ALA A 124 9.86 -2.77 -24.53
N LEU A 125 9.82 -3.97 -23.96
CA LEU A 125 10.37 -4.25 -22.63
C LEU A 125 11.89 -4.02 -22.56
N ASN A 126 12.64 -4.49 -23.55
CA ASN A 126 14.08 -4.24 -23.59
C ASN A 126 14.42 -2.74 -23.58
N THR A 127 13.66 -1.94 -24.33
CA THR A 127 13.86 -0.47 -24.37
C THR A 127 13.58 0.16 -23.00
N ILE A 128 12.50 -0.27 -22.32
CA ILE A 128 12.12 0.26 -21.00
C ILE A 128 13.12 -0.16 -19.92
N ILE A 129 13.60 -1.39 -19.95
CA ILE A 129 14.60 -1.91 -19.01
C ILE A 129 15.86 -1.03 -19.04
N GLN A 130 16.31 -0.60 -20.24
CA GLN A 130 17.50 0.26 -20.38
C GLN A 130 17.30 1.65 -19.77
N SER A 131 16.08 2.18 -19.78
CA SER A 131 15.74 3.49 -19.23
C SER A 131 15.26 3.48 -17.79
N THR A 132 15.05 2.29 -17.20
CA THR A 132 14.57 2.15 -15.81
C THR A 132 15.69 2.41 -14.81
N GLU A 133 15.56 3.44 -13.98
CA GLU A 133 16.57 3.83 -12.97
C GLU A 133 16.54 2.91 -11.75
N ASN A 134 15.35 2.57 -11.24
CA ASN A 134 15.15 1.71 -10.07
C ASN A 134 15.66 0.29 -10.36
N ILE A 135 16.77 -0.10 -9.71
CA ILE A 135 17.45 -1.38 -9.95
C ILE A 135 16.58 -2.57 -9.54
N SER A 136 15.81 -2.44 -8.44
CA SER A 136 14.89 -3.49 -7.99
C SER A 136 13.78 -3.73 -8.99
N PHE A 137 13.21 -2.65 -9.53
CA PHE A 137 12.17 -2.74 -10.54
C PHE A 137 12.68 -3.24 -11.88
N ARG A 138 13.88 -2.79 -12.29
CA ARG A 138 14.57 -3.30 -13.48
C ARG A 138 14.73 -4.82 -13.44
N GLY A 139 15.12 -5.38 -12.29
CA GLY A 139 15.23 -6.83 -12.13
C GLY A 139 13.92 -7.58 -12.35
N ILE A 140 12.79 -7.00 -11.91
CA ILE A 140 11.46 -7.57 -12.16
C ILE A 140 11.12 -7.51 -13.66
N LEU A 141 11.41 -6.40 -14.32
CA LEU A 141 11.18 -6.27 -15.77
C LEU A 141 12.04 -7.23 -16.60
N GLU A 142 13.30 -7.47 -16.17
CA GLU A 142 14.17 -8.49 -16.78
C GLU A 142 13.59 -9.90 -16.61
N ASP A 143 12.94 -10.19 -15.48
CA ASP A 143 12.27 -11.47 -15.26
C ASP A 143 11.03 -11.61 -16.14
N ILE A 144 10.23 -10.55 -16.29
CA ILE A 144 9.09 -10.54 -17.22
C ILE A 144 9.56 -10.74 -18.66
N LEU A 145 10.63 -10.06 -19.06
CA LEU A 145 11.23 -10.24 -20.39
C LEU A 145 11.67 -11.68 -20.63
N ALA A 146 12.37 -12.28 -19.66
CA ALA A 146 12.83 -13.65 -19.79
C ALA A 146 11.66 -14.66 -19.85
N GLY A 147 10.52 -14.39 -19.16
CA GLY A 147 9.30 -15.18 -19.32
C GLY A 147 8.74 -15.10 -20.74
N LEU A 148 8.64 -13.88 -21.28
CA LEU A 148 8.20 -13.65 -22.67
C LEU A 148 9.11 -14.32 -23.71
N GLU A 149 10.44 -14.26 -23.54
CA GLU A 149 11.41 -14.94 -24.41
C GLU A 149 11.28 -16.47 -24.33
N ALA A 150 10.81 -16.99 -23.19
CA ALA A 150 10.49 -18.41 -22.98
C ALA A 150 9.12 -18.83 -23.56
N GLY A 151 8.35 -17.87 -24.10
CA GLY A 151 7.01 -18.10 -24.63
C GLY A 151 5.91 -18.10 -23.55
N GLU A 152 6.19 -17.64 -22.33
CA GLU A 152 5.20 -17.43 -21.29
C GLU A 152 4.47 -16.10 -21.49
N ASN A 153 3.22 -16.00 -21.04
CA ASN A 153 2.51 -14.74 -21.04
C ASN A 153 3.08 -13.79 -19.97
N MET A 154 3.05 -12.49 -20.25
CA MET A 154 3.56 -11.46 -19.33
C MET A 154 2.83 -11.46 -17.99
N TYR A 155 1.49 -11.61 -18.01
CA TYR A 155 0.69 -11.66 -16.78
C TYR A 155 1.11 -12.82 -15.85
N THR A 156 1.52 -13.96 -16.40
CA THR A 156 1.95 -15.13 -15.60
C THR A 156 3.19 -14.82 -14.77
N THR A 157 4.15 -14.11 -15.34
CA THR A 157 5.32 -13.66 -14.59
C THR A 157 4.98 -12.54 -13.60
N MET A 158 4.06 -11.64 -13.96
CA MET A 158 3.60 -10.58 -13.06
C MET A 158 2.85 -11.11 -11.82
N GLU A 159 2.14 -12.23 -11.92
CA GLU A 159 1.46 -12.88 -10.79
C GLU A 159 2.43 -13.25 -9.64
N TYR A 160 3.71 -13.54 -9.95
CA TYR A 160 4.73 -13.77 -8.92
C TYR A 160 5.12 -12.51 -8.14
N TYR A 161 4.86 -11.35 -8.72
CA TYR A 161 5.15 -10.03 -8.15
C TYR A 161 3.88 -9.29 -7.73
N SER A 162 2.90 -10.01 -7.14
CA SER A 162 1.63 -9.46 -6.66
C SER A 162 1.78 -8.42 -5.53
N ASN A 163 2.95 -8.35 -4.90
CA ASN A 163 3.32 -7.30 -3.97
C ASN A 163 3.72 -5.97 -4.66
N VAL A 164 4.04 -6.01 -5.96
CA VAL A 164 4.40 -4.86 -6.80
C VAL A 164 3.22 -4.49 -7.70
N PHE A 165 2.74 -5.45 -8.48
CA PHE A 165 1.59 -5.25 -9.38
C PHE A 165 0.28 -5.61 -8.67
N THR A 166 -0.68 -4.70 -8.68
CA THR A 166 -2.00 -4.97 -8.10
C THR A 166 -2.75 -6.03 -8.92
N ASN A 167 -3.63 -6.79 -8.27
CA ASN A 167 -4.45 -7.80 -8.96
C ASN A 167 -5.28 -7.20 -10.12
N ILE A 168 -5.76 -5.96 -9.99
CA ILE A 168 -6.45 -5.25 -11.07
C ILE A 168 -5.53 -5.10 -12.27
N TYR A 169 -4.31 -4.59 -12.03
CA TYR A 169 -3.33 -4.37 -13.08
C TYR A 169 -2.98 -5.69 -13.80
N ILE A 170 -2.69 -6.75 -13.03
CA ILE A 170 -2.40 -8.07 -13.59
C ILE A 170 -3.57 -8.60 -14.42
N ASN A 171 -4.80 -8.45 -13.95
CA ASN A 171 -5.99 -8.87 -14.69
C ASN A 171 -6.19 -8.07 -15.99
N MET A 172 -5.93 -6.75 -15.99
CA MET A 172 -5.97 -5.94 -17.21
C MET A 172 -4.97 -6.44 -18.25
N ILE A 173 -3.73 -6.72 -17.83
CA ILE A 173 -2.70 -7.27 -18.73
C ILE A 173 -3.11 -8.65 -19.22
N LYS A 174 -3.61 -9.51 -18.34
CA LYS A 174 -4.09 -10.87 -18.68
C LYS A 174 -5.17 -10.84 -19.74
N VAL A 175 -6.19 -10.02 -19.56
CA VAL A 175 -7.28 -9.86 -20.54
C VAL A 175 -6.72 -9.35 -21.87
N GLY A 176 -5.84 -8.35 -21.84
CA GLY A 176 -5.20 -7.79 -23.03
C GLY A 176 -4.36 -8.80 -23.83
N GLU A 177 -3.60 -9.65 -23.12
CA GLU A 177 -2.79 -10.69 -23.76
C GLU A 177 -3.66 -11.79 -24.35
N LEU A 178 -4.66 -12.28 -23.60
CA LEU A 178 -5.53 -13.38 -24.05
C LEU A 178 -6.46 -12.98 -25.21
N SER A 179 -6.91 -11.72 -25.24
CA SER A 179 -7.77 -11.19 -26.31
C SER A 179 -6.99 -10.62 -27.50
N GLY A 180 -5.65 -10.56 -27.42
CA GLY A 180 -4.82 -9.92 -28.46
C GLY A 180 -4.94 -8.39 -28.49
N SER A 181 -5.63 -7.77 -27.54
CA SER A 181 -5.89 -6.32 -27.46
C SER A 181 -5.05 -5.62 -26.38
N LEU A 182 -3.80 -6.04 -26.20
CA LEU A 182 -2.92 -5.55 -25.13
C LEU A 182 -2.78 -4.01 -25.13
N THR A 183 -2.76 -3.37 -26.30
CA THR A 183 -2.67 -1.91 -26.40
C THR A 183 -3.85 -1.21 -25.73
N ASN A 184 -5.08 -1.69 -25.96
CA ASN A 184 -6.28 -1.13 -25.34
C ASN A 184 -6.31 -1.38 -23.82
N SER A 185 -5.88 -2.57 -23.39
CA SER A 185 -5.79 -2.89 -21.97
C SER A 185 -4.72 -2.06 -21.25
N LEU A 186 -3.59 -1.76 -21.91
CA LEU A 186 -2.57 -0.85 -21.41
C LEU A 186 -3.08 0.58 -21.29
N GLU A 187 -3.86 1.07 -22.26
CA GLU A 187 -4.48 2.40 -22.20
C GLU A 187 -5.39 2.53 -20.98
N GLN A 188 -6.21 1.51 -20.73
CA GLN A 188 -7.07 1.46 -19.55
C GLN A 188 -6.25 1.34 -18.25
N ALA A 189 -5.15 0.58 -18.27
CA ALA A 189 -4.25 0.47 -17.13
C ALA A 189 -3.55 1.79 -16.81
N VAL A 190 -3.13 2.55 -17.82
CA VAL A 190 -2.57 3.91 -17.66
C VAL A 190 -3.61 4.81 -16.98
N LYS A 191 -4.83 4.88 -17.53
CA LYS A 191 -5.91 5.69 -16.96
C LYS A 191 -6.19 5.30 -15.50
N TYR A 192 -6.29 4.00 -15.21
CA TYR A 192 -6.51 3.49 -13.85
C TYR A 192 -5.39 3.90 -12.88
N LEU A 193 -4.13 3.81 -13.31
CA LEU A 193 -2.98 4.17 -12.50
C LEU A 193 -2.89 5.68 -12.27
N ASP A 194 -3.13 6.48 -13.31
CA ASP A 194 -3.13 7.95 -13.23
C ASP A 194 -4.25 8.44 -12.29
N ASP A 195 -5.46 7.91 -12.39
CA ASP A 195 -6.58 8.20 -11.47
C ASP A 195 -6.21 7.84 -10.04
N THR A 196 -5.61 6.67 -9.84
CA THR A 196 -5.20 6.20 -8.51
C THR A 196 -4.08 7.08 -7.92
N GLU A 197 -3.11 7.50 -8.74
CA GLU A 197 -2.04 8.41 -8.30
C GLU A 197 -2.59 9.79 -7.95
N ALA A 198 -3.47 10.35 -8.79
CA ALA A 198 -4.14 11.62 -8.54
C ALA A 198 -4.92 11.63 -7.23
N LEU A 199 -5.70 10.57 -6.96
CA LEU A 199 -6.43 10.39 -5.71
C LEU A 199 -5.49 10.30 -4.50
N ASN A 200 -4.43 9.49 -4.58
CA ASN A 200 -3.46 9.34 -3.51
C ASN A 200 -2.71 10.66 -3.24
N LYS A 201 -2.35 11.40 -4.28
CA LYS A 201 -1.72 12.72 -4.16
C LYS A 201 -2.65 13.72 -3.48
N LYS A 202 -3.93 13.72 -3.86
CA LYS A 202 -4.96 14.57 -3.27
C LYS A 202 -5.17 14.23 -1.78
N LEU A 203 -5.25 12.95 -1.43
CA LEU A 203 -5.34 12.50 -0.03
C LEU A 203 -4.12 12.91 0.79
N ARG A 204 -2.91 12.73 0.27
CA ARG A 204 -1.67 13.13 0.96
C ARG A 204 -1.59 14.63 1.17
N SER A 205 -2.00 15.43 0.19
CA SER A 205 -2.01 16.90 0.30
C SER A 205 -2.94 17.40 1.40
N ILE A 206 -3.98 16.64 1.74
CA ILE A 206 -4.90 16.95 2.83
C ILE A 206 -4.33 16.49 4.18
N LEU A 207 -3.84 15.24 4.25
CA LEU A 207 -3.47 14.60 5.52
C LEU A 207 -2.14 15.11 6.07
N ILE A 208 -1.11 15.29 5.22
CA ILE A 208 0.26 15.60 5.66
C ILE A 208 0.34 16.94 6.41
N PRO A 209 -0.18 18.07 5.91
CA PRO A 209 -0.10 19.34 6.61
C PRO A 209 -0.78 19.30 7.98
N ASN A 210 -1.97 18.70 8.05
CA ASN A 210 -2.72 18.61 9.30
C ASN A 210 -2.02 17.69 10.33
N LEU A 211 -1.37 16.63 9.87
CA LEU A 211 -0.60 15.74 10.74
C LEU A 211 0.65 16.44 11.30
N ILE A 212 1.37 17.22 10.48
CA ILE A 212 2.51 18.02 10.92
C ILE A 212 2.06 19.04 11.98
N GLN A 213 0.94 19.73 11.73
CA GLN A 213 0.39 20.70 12.67
C GLN A 213 0.00 20.04 14.01
N PHE A 214 -0.59 18.86 13.97
CA PHE A 214 -0.95 18.10 15.16
C PHE A 214 0.28 17.65 15.96
N VAL A 215 1.34 17.17 15.29
CA VAL A 215 2.61 16.81 15.93
C VAL A 215 3.27 18.02 16.58
N LEU A 216 3.33 19.17 15.87
CA LEU A 216 3.87 20.42 16.43
C LEU A 216 3.12 20.86 17.69
N LEU A 217 1.79 20.74 17.68
CA LEU A 217 0.96 21.06 18.82
C LEU A 217 1.27 20.19 20.04
N ILE A 218 1.43 18.88 19.85
CA ILE A 218 1.84 17.94 20.91
C ILE A 218 3.23 18.33 21.45
N VAL A 219 4.19 18.57 20.57
CA VAL A 219 5.55 18.97 20.96
C VAL A 219 5.52 20.28 21.76
N MET A 220 4.75 21.28 21.32
CA MET A 220 4.59 22.56 22.01
C MET A 220 3.98 22.37 23.40
N LEU A 221 2.99 21.52 23.54
CA LEU A 221 2.36 21.23 24.83
C LEU A 221 3.34 20.59 25.81
N PHE A 222 4.08 19.57 25.38
CA PHE A 222 5.08 18.91 26.25
C PHE A 222 6.27 19.82 26.55
N ALA A 223 6.84 20.50 25.55
CA ALA A 223 7.96 21.39 25.75
C ALA A 223 7.59 22.59 26.65
N GLY A 224 6.41 23.17 26.44
CA GLY A 224 5.89 24.25 27.28
C GLY A 224 5.75 23.83 28.74
N THR A 225 5.21 22.62 28.97
CA THR A 225 5.06 22.09 30.34
C THR A 225 6.40 21.80 31.01
N LEU A 226 7.32 21.14 30.30
CA LEU A 226 8.63 20.76 30.82
C LEU A 226 9.53 21.94 31.14
N ILE A 227 9.37 23.07 30.45
CA ILE A 227 10.19 24.27 30.64
C ILE A 227 9.47 25.25 31.55
N ALA A 228 8.17 25.52 31.29
CA ALA A 228 7.47 26.58 32.00
C ALA A 228 7.14 26.23 33.47
N ILE A 229 6.72 24.96 33.75
CA ILE A 229 6.35 24.61 35.13
C ILE A 229 7.53 24.69 36.09
N PRO A 230 8.72 24.10 35.82
CA PRO A 230 9.88 24.27 36.71
C PRO A 230 10.33 25.70 36.87
N ALA A 231 10.27 26.51 35.78
CA ALA A 231 10.62 27.93 35.84
C ALA A 231 9.65 28.71 36.75
N ILE A 232 8.35 28.42 36.67
CA ILE A 232 7.34 29.05 37.53
C ILE A 232 7.53 28.60 38.99
N GLN A 233 7.77 27.29 39.23
CA GLN A 233 8.04 26.78 40.58
C GLN A 233 9.28 27.46 41.21
N GLY A 234 10.36 27.59 40.46
CA GLY A 234 11.55 28.31 40.94
C GLY A 234 11.25 29.74 41.37
N VAL A 235 10.41 30.47 40.63
CA VAL A 235 10.00 31.84 41.01
C VAL A 235 9.14 31.85 42.28
N PHE A 236 8.23 30.88 42.43
CA PHE A 236 7.43 30.76 43.68
C PHE A 236 8.32 30.45 44.90
N ASP A 237 9.32 29.59 44.74
CA ASP A 237 10.25 29.22 45.80
C ASP A 237 11.14 30.41 46.21
N GLU A 238 11.60 31.24 45.23
CA GLU A 238 12.41 32.44 45.51
C GLU A 238 11.62 33.55 46.21
N LEU A 239 10.34 33.67 45.92
CA LEU A 239 9.49 34.70 46.53
C LEU A 239 9.09 34.37 47.97
N GLY A 240 9.38 33.16 48.48
CA GLY A 240 9.04 32.73 49.83
C GLY A 240 7.54 32.80 50.13
N SER A 241 6.71 32.87 49.10
CA SER A 241 5.26 33.01 49.22
C SER A 241 4.65 31.68 49.68
N ASN A 242 3.81 31.72 50.71
CA ASN A 242 2.97 30.59 51.12
C ASN A 242 1.89 30.26 50.07
N GLU A 243 1.88 30.94 48.94
CA GLU A 243 0.96 30.70 47.86
C GLU A 243 1.36 29.45 47.09
N LYS A 244 0.43 28.53 47.03
CA LYS A 244 0.58 27.27 46.27
C LYS A 244 0.15 27.51 44.84
N LEU A 245 0.86 26.87 43.91
CA LEU A 245 0.43 26.80 42.51
C LEU A 245 -1.02 26.35 42.40
N PRO A 246 -1.79 26.82 41.40
CA PRO A 246 -3.14 26.38 41.17
C PRO A 246 -3.25 24.85 41.10
N ALA A 247 -4.30 24.28 41.68
CA ALA A 247 -4.47 22.82 41.76
C ALA A 247 -4.41 22.13 40.37
N ILE A 248 -4.87 22.83 39.33
CA ILE A 248 -4.82 22.32 37.94
C ILE A 248 -3.38 22.23 37.40
N THR A 249 -2.52 23.21 37.78
CA THR A 249 -1.10 23.24 37.39
C THR A 249 -0.35 22.13 38.11
N LEU A 250 -0.57 21.96 39.44
CA LEU A 250 0.05 20.88 40.23
C LEU A 250 -0.37 19.52 39.72
N TRP A 251 -1.68 19.32 39.50
CA TRP A 251 -2.18 18.06 38.93
C TRP A 251 -1.52 17.74 37.58
N PHE A 252 -1.38 18.73 36.71
CA PHE A 252 -0.76 18.52 35.40
C PHE A 252 0.75 18.27 35.51
N ALA A 253 1.45 18.97 36.41
CA ALA A 253 2.85 18.69 36.71
C ALA A 253 3.05 17.26 37.20
N ASP A 254 2.23 16.81 38.16
CA ASP A 254 2.26 15.43 38.67
C ASP A 254 2.02 14.39 37.57
N VAL A 255 1.08 14.65 36.65
CA VAL A 255 0.83 13.79 35.48
C VAL A 255 2.04 13.74 34.56
N VAL A 256 2.67 14.87 34.28
CA VAL A 256 3.85 14.93 33.41
C VAL A 256 5.05 14.22 34.08
N ASP A 257 5.29 14.47 35.36
CA ASP A 257 6.34 13.80 36.12
C ASP A 257 6.12 12.28 36.20
N MET A 258 4.87 11.86 36.40
CA MET A 258 4.48 10.44 36.31
C MET A 258 4.77 9.87 34.94
N LEU A 259 4.44 10.58 33.86
CA LEU A 259 4.70 10.13 32.50
C LEU A 259 6.20 10.04 32.18
N ILE A 260 7.01 10.97 32.69
CA ILE A 260 8.47 10.96 32.52
C ILE A 260 9.10 9.83 33.35
N LYS A 261 8.74 9.73 34.63
CA LYS A 261 9.32 8.73 35.55
C LYS A 261 8.90 7.31 35.20
N TYR A 262 7.66 7.13 34.77
CA TYR A 262 7.07 5.82 34.50
C TYR A 262 6.70 5.66 33.03
N TRP A 263 7.44 6.31 32.10
CA TRP A 263 7.16 6.30 30.65
C TRP A 263 6.95 4.88 30.06
N TYR A 264 7.57 3.89 30.69
CA TYR A 264 7.43 2.48 30.26
C TYR A 264 6.05 1.91 30.57
N ILE A 265 5.33 2.39 31.60
CA ILE A 265 3.99 1.90 31.93
C ILE A 265 2.97 2.27 30.86
N PRO A 266 2.78 3.56 30.51
CA PRO A 266 1.88 3.93 29.40
C PRO A 266 2.34 3.35 28.07
N THR A 267 3.64 3.24 27.83
CA THR A 267 4.17 2.63 26.60
C THR A 267 3.81 1.15 26.54
N LEU A 268 4.00 0.40 27.63
CA LEU A 268 3.60 -1.01 27.74
C LEU A 268 2.08 -1.18 27.58
N PHE A 269 1.30 -0.31 28.21
CA PHE A 269 -0.16 -0.32 28.13
C PHE A 269 -0.64 -0.10 26.68
N ILE A 270 -0.08 0.89 25.99
CA ILE A 270 -0.36 1.14 24.56
C ILE A 270 0.04 -0.09 23.72
N LEU A 271 1.20 -0.69 23.99
CA LEU A 271 1.68 -1.86 23.26
C LEU A 271 0.74 -3.08 23.47
N VAL A 272 0.26 -3.29 24.69
CA VAL A 272 -0.73 -4.33 24.99
C VAL A 272 -2.06 -4.07 24.27
N ILE A 273 -2.56 -2.82 24.29
CA ILE A 273 -3.78 -2.45 23.58
C ILE A 273 -3.60 -2.66 22.08
N VAL A 274 -2.51 -2.17 21.50
CA VAL A 274 -2.20 -2.35 20.08
C VAL A 274 -2.11 -3.84 19.75
N GLY A 275 -1.42 -4.63 20.58
CA GLY A 275 -1.33 -6.08 20.42
C GLY A 275 -2.70 -6.76 20.47
N ALA A 276 -3.56 -6.40 21.43
CA ALA A 276 -4.92 -6.93 21.57
C ALA A 276 -5.79 -6.55 20.37
N VAL A 277 -5.71 -5.29 19.92
CA VAL A 277 -6.44 -4.81 18.73
C VAL A 277 -5.96 -5.54 17.48
N LEU A 278 -4.65 -5.68 17.28
CA LEU A 278 -4.09 -6.43 16.13
C LEU A 278 -4.50 -7.91 16.19
N PHE A 279 -4.48 -8.52 17.37
CA PHE A 279 -4.97 -9.89 17.55
C PHE A 279 -6.46 -10.01 17.22
N TYR A 280 -7.29 -9.09 17.72
CA TYR A 280 -8.72 -9.05 17.42
C TYR A 280 -8.99 -8.87 15.92
N ILE A 281 -8.30 -7.92 15.26
CA ILE A 281 -8.44 -7.65 13.82
C ILE A 281 -8.05 -8.88 12.98
N ASN A 282 -7.16 -9.76 13.47
CA ASN A 282 -6.79 -10.98 12.76
C ASN A 282 -7.85 -12.09 12.85
N THR A 283 -8.83 -11.99 13.73
CA THR A 283 -9.96 -12.91 13.76
C THR A 283 -10.96 -12.63 12.62
N PRO A 284 -11.69 -13.63 12.08
CA PRO A 284 -12.68 -13.39 11.02
C PRO A 284 -13.74 -12.36 11.40
N LYS A 285 -14.27 -12.44 12.63
CA LYS A 285 -15.25 -11.47 13.14
C LYS A 285 -14.63 -10.08 13.35
N GLY A 286 -13.42 -10.01 13.88
CA GLY A 286 -12.71 -8.75 14.09
C GLY A 286 -12.37 -8.04 12.79
N LYS A 287 -11.95 -8.79 11.75
CA LYS A 287 -11.75 -8.25 10.40
C LYS A 287 -13.03 -7.61 9.88
N TYR A 288 -14.15 -8.33 9.91
CA TYR A 288 -15.43 -7.80 9.46
C TYR A 288 -15.82 -6.53 10.22
N ASN A 289 -15.79 -6.56 11.56
CA ASN A 289 -16.16 -5.42 12.40
C ASN A 289 -15.24 -4.21 12.17
N PHE A 290 -13.94 -4.42 12.01
CA PHE A 290 -12.98 -3.35 11.73
C PHE A 290 -13.24 -2.71 10.35
N HIS A 291 -13.52 -3.53 9.33
CA HIS A 291 -13.86 -3.03 8.00
C HIS A 291 -15.23 -2.33 7.97
N TYR A 292 -16.18 -2.82 8.76
CA TYR A 292 -17.48 -2.16 8.95
C TYR A 292 -17.32 -0.81 9.66
N PHE A 293 -16.49 -0.75 10.71
CA PHE A 293 -16.16 0.49 11.41
C PHE A 293 -15.54 1.52 10.44
N LYS A 294 -14.65 1.10 9.53
CA LYS A 294 -14.10 1.99 8.51
C LYS A 294 -15.19 2.66 7.65
N TYR A 295 -16.22 1.92 7.27
CA TYR A 295 -17.34 2.48 6.50
C TYR A 295 -18.27 3.38 7.33
N LYS A 296 -18.36 3.15 8.63
CA LYS A 296 -19.14 3.98 9.56
C LYS A 296 -18.36 5.14 10.16
N MET A 297 -17.08 5.24 9.88
CA MET A 297 -16.24 6.32 10.40
C MET A 297 -16.76 7.67 9.90
N PRO A 298 -17.00 8.65 10.81
CA PRO A 298 -17.45 9.97 10.42
C PRO A 298 -16.42 10.60 9.46
N ILE A 299 -16.89 11.35 8.47
CA ILE A 299 -16.14 12.08 7.47
C ILE A 299 -15.44 11.17 6.42
N PHE A 300 -14.76 10.09 6.85
CA PHE A 300 -13.99 9.22 5.96
C PHE A 300 -14.73 7.98 5.46
N GLY A 301 -15.78 7.54 6.17
CA GLY A 301 -16.48 6.30 5.85
C GLY A 301 -17.14 6.33 4.48
N GLU A 302 -17.81 7.43 4.15
CA GLU A 302 -18.43 7.65 2.85
C GLU A 302 -17.39 7.63 1.72
N LEU A 303 -16.22 8.24 1.93
CA LEU A 303 -15.12 8.21 0.96
C LEU A 303 -14.59 6.80 0.73
N ILE A 304 -14.32 6.06 1.81
CA ILE A 304 -13.77 4.70 1.72
C ILE A 304 -14.74 3.79 0.96
N TYR A 305 -16.04 3.88 1.27
CA TYR A 305 -17.06 3.11 0.55
C TYR A 305 -17.12 3.50 -0.93
N ALA A 306 -17.18 4.80 -1.24
CA ALA A 306 -17.25 5.30 -2.60
C ALA A 306 -16.04 4.85 -3.44
N LEU A 307 -14.82 4.87 -2.85
CA LEU A 307 -13.61 4.41 -3.51
C LEU A 307 -13.65 2.89 -3.78
N ASP A 308 -14.05 2.07 -2.79
CA ASP A 308 -14.13 0.61 -2.96
C ASP A 308 -15.22 0.24 -3.97
N PHE A 309 -16.37 0.90 -3.93
CA PHE A 309 -17.45 0.67 -4.88
C PHE A 309 -17.07 1.13 -6.29
N SER A 310 -16.42 2.29 -6.46
CA SER A 310 -15.91 2.75 -7.76
C SER A 310 -14.89 1.77 -8.35
N ARG A 311 -13.96 1.25 -7.52
CA ARG A 311 -13.00 0.22 -7.96
C ARG A 311 -13.70 -1.05 -8.45
N LEU A 312 -14.70 -1.50 -7.71
CA LEU A 312 -15.50 -2.68 -8.08
C LEU A 312 -16.19 -2.45 -9.43
N MET A 313 -16.86 -1.30 -9.59
CA MET A 313 -17.59 -0.96 -10.81
C MET A 313 -16.64 -0.79 -12.02
N LYS A 314 -15.46 -0.16 -11.83
CA LYS A 314 -14.43 -0.05 -12.88
C LYS A 314 -13.94 -1.44 -13.34
N ALA A 315 -13.64 -2.33 -12.41
CA ALA A 315 -13.23 -3.70 -12.73
C ALA A 315 -14.35 -4.49 -13.41
N MET A 316 -15.58 -4.35 -12.92
CA MET A 316 -16.73 -5.02 -13.48
C MET A 316 -17.06 -4.53 -14.90
N LEU A 317 -17.03 -3.22 -15.13
CA LEU A 317 -17.22 -2.63 -16.45
C LEU A 317 -16.20 -3.15 -17.47
N LEU A 318 -14.93 -3.22 -17.07
CA LEU A 318 -13.86 -3.76 -17.91
C LEU A 318 -14.15 -5.21 -18.32
N ASN A 319 -14.55 -6.04 -17.37
CA ASN A 319 -14.87 -7.45 -17.61
C ASN A 319 -16.10 -7.61 -18.50
N LEU A 320 -17.15 -6.81 -18.30
CA LEU A 320 -18.35 -6.80 -19.13
C LEU A 320 -18.05 -6.34 -20.57
N LYS A 321 -17.23 -5.30 -20.77
CA LYS A 321 -16.78 -4.87 -22.10
C LYS A 321 -16.00 -5.95 -22.85
N ASN A 322 -15.33 -6.83 -22.12
CA ASN A 322 -14.65 -8.00 -22.70
C ASN A 322 -15.59 -9.21 -22.91
N GLY A 323 -16.91 -9.03 -22.80
CA GLY A 323 -17.91 -10.06 -23.06
C GLY A 323 -18.12 -11.07 -21.94
N MET A 324 -17.60 -10.83 -20.73
CA MET A 324 -17.87 -11.69 -19.58
C MET A 324 -19.32 -11.53 -19.12
N ARG A 325 -19.92 -12.63 -18.61
CA ARG A 325 -21.22 -12.58 -17.96
C ARG A 325 -21.13 -11.82 -16.63
N ILE A 326 -22.24 -11.25 -16.17
CA ILE A 326 -22.31 -10.46 -14.92
C ILE A 326 -21.74 -11.26 -13.72
N GLN A 327 -22.11 -12.54 -13.61
CA GLN A 327 -21.61 -13.42 -12.56
C GLN A 327 -20.08 -13.58 -12.59
N GLU A 328 -19.53 -13.87 -13.77
CA GLU A 328 -18.09 -14.04 -13.98
C GLU A 328 -17.35 -12.72 -13.73
N ALA A 329 -17.92 -11.61 -14.21
CA ALA A 329 -17.39 -10.28 -13.99
C ALA A 329 -17.33 -9.91 -12.50
N LEU A 330 -18.36 -10.23 -11.70
CA LEU A 330 -18.36 -10.05 -10.24
C LEU A 330 -17.33 -10.95 -9.56
N GLU A 331 -17.23 -12.23 -9.95
CA GLU A 331 -16.28 -13.20 -9.39
C GLU A 331 -14.83 -12.75 -9.59
N VAL A 332 -14.49 -12.26 -10.78
CA VAL A 332 -13.15 -11.72 -11.07
C VAL A 332 -12.93 -10.39 -10.37
N SER A 333 -13.94 -9.53 -10.34
CA SER A 333 -13.83 -8.18 -9.75
C SER A 333 -13.74 -8.20 -8.23
N LYS A 334 -14.19 -9.26 -7.53
CA LYS A 334 -14.01 -9.35 -6.07
C LYS A 334 -12.54 -9.32 -5.65
N ASN A 335 -11.61 -9.77 -6.50
CA ASN A 335 -10.18 -9.81 -6.19
C ASN A 335 -9.53 -8.43 -6.07
N VAL A 336 -10.20 -7.36 -6.54
CA VAL A 336 -9.71 -5.99 -6.41
C VAL A 336 -10.14 -5.34 -5.09
N ILE A 337 -11.03 -5.97 -4.35
CA ILE A 337 -11.61 -5.47 -3.10
C ILE A 337 -10.88 -6.09 -1.92
N GLN A 338 -10.46 -5.24 -0.99
CA GLN A 338 -9.82 -5.66 0.26
C GLN A 338 -10.74 -5.57 1.47
N ASN A 339 -11.86 -4.85 1.34
CA ASN A 339 -12.80 -4.66 2.43
C ASN A 339 -13.72 -5.88 2.58
N TYR A 340 -13.68 -6.54 3.74
CA TYR A 340 -14.45 -7.76 4.00
C TYR A 340 -15.96 -7.55 3.97
N VAL A 341 -16.46 -6.35 4.29
CA VAL A 341 -17.89 -6.03 4.19
C VAL A 341 -18.30 -5.97 2.72
N MET A 342 -17.53 -5.28 1.89
CA MET A 342 -17.79 -5.21 0.46
C MET A 342 -17.68 -6.62 -0.18
N LEU A 343 -16.69 -7.42 0.23
CA LEU A 343 -16.55 -8.81 -0.23
C LEU A 343 -17.79 -9.63 0.11
N SER A 344 -18.33 -9.52 1.33
CA SER A 344 -19.54 -10.25 1.71
C SER A 344 -20.78 -9.80 0.91
N ILE A 345 -20.88 -8.50 0.57
CA ILE A 345 -21.94 -7.98 -0.31
C ILE A 345 -21.81 -8.60 -1.71
N ILE A 346 -20.59 -8.64 -2.27
CA ILE A 346 -20.32 -9.23 -3.60
C ILE A 346 -20.64 -10.72 -3.61
N GLU A 347 -20.22 -11.47 -2.59
CA GLU A 347 -20.52 -12.91 -2.47
C GLU A 347 -22.03 -13.17 -2.39
N THR A 348 -22.76 -12.33 -1.63
CA THR A 348 -24.22 -12.40 -1.59
C THR A 348 -24.83 -12.07 -2.95
N SER A 349 -24.27 -11.09 -3.68
CA SER A 349 -24.73 -10.74 -5.02
C SER A 349 -24.50 -11.86 -6.03
N ILE A 350 -23.39 -12.57 -5.95
CA ILE A 350 -23.11 -13.75 -6.78
C ILE A 350 -24.12 -14.87 -6.47
N ASN A 351 -24.38 -15.13 -5.19
CA ASN A 351 -25.39 -16.12 -4.78
C ASN A 351 -26.80 -15.74 -5.24
N ASN A 352 -27.17 -14.46 -5.21
CA ASN A 352 -28.43 -13.97 -5.73
C ASN A 352 -28.59 -14.28 -7.23
N ILE A 353 -27.54 -14.09 -8.04
CA ILE A 353 -27.58 -14.45 -9.47
C ILE A 353 -27.86 -15.94 -9.63
N LEU A 354 -27.22 -16.82 -8.85
CA LEU A 354 -27.41 -18.27 -8.91
C LEU A 354 -28.84 -18.69 -8.54
N THR A 355 -29.50 -17.94 -7.68
CA THR A 355 -30.89 -18.18 -7.24
C THR A 355 -31.94 -17.43 -8.08
N GLY A 356 -31.52 -16.68 -9.11
CA GLY A 356 -32.39 -15.87 -9.96
C GLY A 356 -32.84 -14.54 -9.32
N ALA A 357 -32.24 -14.15 -8.20
CA ALA A 357 -32.51 -12.87 -7.56
C ALA A 357 -31.59 -11.76 -8.10
N SER A 358 -31.94 -10.49 -7.81
CA SER A 358 -31.14 -9.35 -8.25
C SER A 358 -29.79 -9.29 -7.52
N TRP A 359 -28.70 -9.16 -8.27
CA TRP A 359 -27.36 -8.97 -7.74
C TRP A 359 -27.17 -7.57 -7.12
N ILE A 360 -28.04 -6.61 -7.42
CA ILE A 360 -27.96 -5.23 -6.92
C ILE A 360 -28.56 -5.15 -5.48
N GLU A 361 -29.50 -6.02 -5.15
CA GLU A 361 -30.20 -6.02 -3.88
C GLU A 361 -29.30 -6.03 -2.64
N PRO A 362 -28.20 -6.80 -2.56
CA PRO A 362 -27.31 -6.76 -1.39
C PRO A 362 -26.62 -5.42 -1.20
N PHE A 363 -26.31 -4.68 -2.27
CA PHE A 363 -25.77 -3.33 -2.18
C PHE A 363 -26.81 -2.35 -1.61
N GLU A 364 -28.06 -2.46 -2.04
CA GLU A 364 -29.17 -1.65 -1.55
C GLU A 364 -29.46 -1.93 -0.07
N LYS A 365 -29.58 -3.20 0.32
CA LYS A 365 -29.82 -3.63 1.70
C LYS A 365 -28.68 -3.26 2.66
N SER A 366 -27.45 -3.10 2.17
CA SER A 366 -26.32 -2.69 2.99
C SER A 366 -26.48 -1.30 3.60
N GLY A 367 -27.25 -0.41 2.96
CA GLY A 367 -27.44 0.99 3.37
C GLY A 367 -26.16 1.81 3.46
N LEU A 368 -25.07 1.35 2.84
CA LEU A 368 -23.74 1.99 2.88
C LEU A 368 -23.55 2.98 1.73
N GLY A 369 -24.16 2.70 0.57
CA GLY A 369 -24.06 3.52 -0.63
C GLY A 369 -25.23 4.50 -0.77
N LYS A 370 -25.10 5.40 -1.73
CA LYS A 370 -26.20 6.29 -2.12
C LYS A 370 -27.25 5.55 -2.94
N ALA A 371 -28.52 5.80 -2.70
CA ALA A 371 -29.61 5.19 -3.45
C ALA A 371 -29.47 5.39 -4.97
N MET A 372 -28.94 6.55 -5.41
CA MET A 372 -28.71 6.85 -6.80
C MET A 372 -27.81 5.83 -7.51
N THR A 373 -26.78 5.32 -6.82
CA THR A 373 -25.83 4.34 -7.43
C THR A 373 -26.50 3.01 -7.74
N THR A 374 -27.35 2.51 -6.83
CA THR A 374 -28.10 1.26 -7.03
C THR A 374 -29.22 1.42 -8.04
N GLU A 375 -29.85 2.60 -8.07
CA GLU A 375 -30.92 2.90 -9.04
C GLU A 375 -30.36 2.97 -10.47
N MET A 376 -29.21 3.62 -10.69
CA MET A 376 -28.54 3.62 -12.00
C MET A 376 -28.22 2.20 -12.49
N LEU A 377 -27.77 1.31 -11.59
CA LEU A 377 -27.53 -0.08 -11.93
C LEU A 377 -28.82 -0.83 -12.31
N LYS A 378 -29.94 -0.57 -11.61
CA LYS A 378 -31.24 -1.15 -11.95
C LYS A 378 -31.72 -0.70 -13.33
N ILE A 379 -31.58 0.58 -13.62
CA ILE A 379 -31.91 1.12 -14.97
C ILE A 379 -31.01 0.45 -16.03
N GLY A 380 -29.71 0.32 -15.76
CA GLY A 380 -28.79 -0.35 -16.66
C GLY A 380 -29.14 -1.80 -16.94
N MET A 381 -29.69 -2.53 -15.96
CA MET A 381 -30.16 -3.90 -16.17
C MET A 381 -31.39 -3.98 -17.10
N GLN A 382 -32.16 -2.91 -17.23
CA GLN A 382 -33.31 -2.83 -18.12
C GLN A 382 -32.99 -2.27 -19.52
N THR A 383 -31.84 -1.59 -19.64
CA THR A 383 -31.39 -0.94 -20.88
C THR A 383 -30.04 -1.51 -21.34
N ASP A 384 -28.98 -0.74 -21.24
CA ASP A 384 -27.59 -1.16 -21.46
C ASP A 384 -26.79 -0.96 -20.16
N LEU A 385 -26.43 -2.09 -19.54
CA LEU A 385 -25.68 -2.07 -18.30
C LEU A 385 -24.30 -1.43 -18.47
N THR A 386 -23.64 -1.66 -19.60
CA THR A 386 -22.28 -1.17 -19.84
C THR A 386 -22.27 0.36 -19.98
N GLU A 387 -23.20 0.90 -20.78
CA GLU A 387 -23.36 2.36 -20.94
C GLU A 387 -23.74 3.01 -19.61
N MET A 388 -24.66 2.41 -18.85
CA MET A 388 -25.10 2.96 -17.60
C MET A 388 -24.00 2.89 -16.51
N MET A 389 -23.16 1.86 -16.52
CA MET A 389 -21.99 1.77 -15.62
C MET A 389 -20.93 2.83 -15.96
N GLU A 390 -20.75 3.22 -17.23
CA GLU A 390 -19.88 4.34 -17.58
C GLU A 390 -20.39 5.65 -16.97
N LYS A 391 -21.67 5.95 -17.14
CA LYS A 391 -22.31 7.13 -16.53
C LYS A 391 -22.27 7.10 -15.00
N LEU A 392 -22.45 5.91 -14.43
CA LEU A 392 -22.31 5.72 -12.99
C LEU A 392 -20.89 6.03 -12.50
N LEU A 393 -19.88 5.62 -13.23
CA LEU A 393 -18.49 5.92 -12.87
C LEU A 393 -18.17 7.41 -12.98
N GLU A 394 -18.66 8.10 -13.99
CA GLU A 394 -18.56 9.58 -14.10
C GLU A 394 -19.24 10.28 -12.92
N TYR A 395 -20.45 9.83 -12.56
CA TYR A 395 -21.15 10.31 -11.36
C TYR A 395 -20.34 10.07 -10.09
N MET A 396 -19.77 8.88 -9.94
CA MET A 396 -18.96 8.53 -8.76
C MET A 396 -17.67 9.33 -8.68
N GLU A 397 -17.01 9.65 -9.79
CA GLU A 397 -15.82 10.51 -9.80
C GLU A 397 -16.16 11.91 -9.27
N MET A 398 -17.28 12.51 -9.76
CA MET A 398 -17.77 13.78 -9.24
C MET A 398 -18.17 13.70 -7.76
N ASP A 399 -18.77 12.60 -7.34
CA ASP A 399 -19.19 12.39 -5.94
C ASP A 399 -17.98 12.24 -5.01
N ILE A 400 -16.99 11.46 -5.39
CA ILE A 400 -15.71 11.32 -4.67
C ILE A 400 -15.04 12.69 -4.53
N ASP A 401 -15.00 13.49 -5.58
CA ASP A 401 -14.42 14.85 -5.56
C ASP A 401 -15.18 15.78 -4.61
N ASN A 402 -16.50 15.69 -4.57
CA ASN A 402 -17.33 16.45 -3.65
C ASN A 402 -17.08 16.03 -2.19
N ILE A 403 -16.99 14.72 -1.92
CA ILE A 403 -16.67 14.21 -0.59
C ILE A 403 -15.28 14.67 -0.16
N MET A 404 -14.28 14.56 -1.05
CA MET A 404 -12.92 15.04 -0.77
C MET A 404 -12.88 16.53 -0.48
N THR A 405 -13.65 17.33 -1.21
CA THR A 405 -13.76 18.78 -0.98
C THR A 405 -14.39 19.08 0.39
N LYS A 406 -15.42 18.33 0.80
CA LYS A 406 -15.99 18.43 2.15
C LYS A 406 -14.95 18.10 3.21
N ILE A 407 -14.16 17.04 3.02
CA ILE A 407 -13.07 16.65 3.93
C ILE A 407 -12.03 17.75 4.02
N MET A 408 -11.59 18.31 2.88
CA MET A 408 -10.61 19.40 2.84
C MET A 408 -11.08 20.64 3.62
N LYS A 409 -12.39 20.93 3.61
CA LYS A 409 -12.95 22.06 4.35
C LYS A 409 -13.15 21.74 5.84
N ALA A 410 -13.58 20.53 6.18
CA ALA A 410 -13.88 20.14 7.55
C ALA A 410 -12.63 19.87 8.40
N LEU A 411 -11.58 19.28 7.81
CA LEU A 411 -10.40 18.85 8.55
C LEU A 411 -9.65 20.00 9.24
N PRO A 412 -9.36 21.14 8.57
CA PRO A 412 -8.74 22.29 9.25
C PRO A 412 -9.59 22.84 10.40
N GLN A 413 -10.92 22.86 10.25
CA GLN A 413 -11.81 23.36 11.31
C GLN A 413 -11.73 22.50 12.57
N ILE A 414 -11.68 21.18 12.41
CA ILE A 414 -11.50 20.23 13.52
C ILE A 414 -10.12 20.46 14.19
N VAL A 415 -9.07 20.62 13.37
CA VAL A 415 -7.73 20.90 13.89
C VAL A 415 -7.72 22.21 14.67
N TYR A 416 -8.32 23.29 14.16
CA TYR A 416 -8.39 24.57 14.85
C TYR A 416 -9.21 24.49 16.15
N ALA A 417 -10.28 23.69 16.19
CA ALA A 417 -11.02 23.46 17.43
C ALA A 417 -10.15 22.76 18.48
N ILE A 418 -9.38 21.74 18.09
CA ILE A 418 -8.43 21.04 18.97
C ILE A 418 -7.34 22.02 19.46
N VAL A 419 -6.77 22.82 18.55
CA VAL A 419 -5.79 23.86 18.91
C VAL A 419 -6.36 24.82 19.91
N GLY A 420 -7.61 25.29 19.73
CA GLY A 420 -8.30 26.17 20.65
C GLY A 420 -8.43 25.58 22.05
N VAL A 421 -8.84 24.31 22.15
CA VAL A 421 -8.94 23.60 23.45
C VAL A 421 -7.55 23.50 24.12
N VAL A 422 -6.52 23.15 23.36
CA VAL A 422 -5.14 23.06 23.89
C VAL A 422 -4.62 24.42 24.34
N LEU A 423 -4.90 25.49 23.59
CA LEU A 423 -4.51 26.85 24.00
C LEU A 423 -5.20 27.27 25.29
N ILE A 424 -6.52 27.01 25.42
CA ILE A 424 -7.23 27.29 26.69
C ILE A 424 -6.58 26.53 27.84
N PHE A 425 -6.26 25.25 27.64
CA PHE A 425 -5.57 24.44 28.63
C PHE A 425 -4.20 25.01 28.97
N PHE A 426 -3.39 25.43 27.98
CA PHE A 426 -2.10 26.05 28.17
C PHE A 426 -2.21 27.37 28.97
N VAL A 427 -3.20 28.21 28.68
CA VAL A 427 -3.48 29.44 29.44
C VAL A 427 -3.75 29.10 30.90
N LEU A 428 -4.60 28.12 31.19
CA LEU A 428 -4.96 27.72 32.56
C LEU A 428 -3.76 27.15 33.34
N VAL A 429 -2.92 26.39 32.69
CA VAL A 429 -1.79 25.66 33.34
C VAL A 429 -0.55 26.53 33.51
N VAL A 430 -0.28 27.43 32.56
CA VAL A 430 0.96 28.23 32.52
C VAL A 430 0.70 29.69 32.78
N LEU A 431 -0.24 30.31 32.07
CA LEU A 431 -0.40 31.77 32.10
C LEU A 431 -1.07 32.26 33.39
N VAL A 432 -2.06 31.52 33.92
CA VAL A 432 -2.73 31.86 35.19
C VAL A 432 -1.74 31.88 36.37
N PRO A 433 -0.86 30.86 36.58
CA PRO A 433 0.18 30.94 37.61
C PRO A 433 1.14 32.11 37.42
N CYS A 434 1.58 32.41 36.19
CA CYS A 434 2.43 33.58 35.92
C CYS A 434 1.76 34.88 36.33
N ILE A 435 0.47 35.07 36.07
CA ILE A 435 -0.30 36.23 36.46
C ILE A 435 -0.40 36.32 37.99
N GLN A 436 -0.63 35.19 38.67
CA GLN A 436 -0.70 35.17 40.15
C GLN A 436 0.61 35.60 40.78
N VAL A 437 1.76 35.13 40.28
CA VAL A 437 3.09 35.60 40.73
C VAL A 437 3.23 37.09 40.54
N TYR A 438 2.90 37.59 39.35
CA TYR A 438 3.03 39.01 39.03
C TYR A 438 2.10 39.91 39.89
N MET A 439 0.85 39.49 40.06
CA MET A 439 -0.16 40.22 40.86
C MET A 439 0.16 40.15 42.37
N GLY A 440 0.65 39.01 42.86
CA GLY A 440 1.08 38.83 44.25
C GLY A 440 2.21 39.81 44.60
N ASN A 441 3.22 39.92 43.76
CA ASN A 441 4.30 40.89 43.94
C ASN A 441 3.81 42.35 43.90
N PHE A 442 2.89 42.67 42.96
CA PHE A 442 2.37 44.03 42.84
C PHE A 442 1.53 44.44 44.09
N LEU A 443 0.78 43.50 44.65
CA LEU A 443 0.02 43.75 45.89
C LEU A 443 0.95 43.85 47.11
N PHE A 444 2.05 43.09 47.16
CA PHE A 444 3.02 43.19 48.23
C PHE A 444 3.77 44.54 48.22
N ASP A 445 4.23 44.99 47.07
CA ASP A 445 4.89 46.29 46.90
C ASP A 445 3.92 47.46 47.20
N ALA A 446 2.63 47.29 46.93
CA ALA A 446 1.60 48.30 47.24
C ALA A 446 1.24 48.39 48.74
N TYR A 447 1.56 47.39 49.55
CA TYR A 447 1.30 47.37 51.00
C TYR A 447 2.56 47.68 51.83
N VAL A 448 3.76 47.77 51.23
CA VAL A 448 5.04 48.07 51.93
C VAL A 448 5.46 49.55 51.77
N VAL A 449 4.74 50.35 51.02
CA VAL A 449 4.85 51.80 50.92
C VAL A 449 3.71 52.43 51.70
#